data_29a6449de67fec3984690cdf38177505
#
_entry.id   29a6449de67fec3984690cdf38177505
#
_cell.length_a   1.000
_cell.length_b   1.000
_cell.length_c   1.000
_cell.angle_alpha   90.00
_cell.angle_beta   90.00
_cell.angle_gamma   90.00
#
_symmetry.space_group_name_H-M   'P 1'
#
loop_
_entity.id
_entity.type
_entity.pdbx_description
1 polymer ?
#
loop_
_entity_poly.entity_id
_entity_poly.type
_entity_poly.pdbx_seq_one_letter_code
_entity_poly.pdbx_strand_id
1 'polypeptide(L)'
;MDYKTLQLNLSSAKDLNNVNLFSKMQVYAVVSISGDPVNNQKTKTPLDREGGANPAWNFSVKLTFNESLARQNRLTLEINLRCPGSLAIDKDVGSVQVPLGELLKQTGDGKTFQHVSYQVRKPSGKPKGSFSFSYKFTEPVNHNHKVEPVMVTGYPSPAVGSASAPYPIVYPPPPTQPQYPTEYTYPSPSPLYGEYQQTPVNYFYPPQNGYVYPPPQGVPVVNSHF
;
A
#
# COMPACT_ATOMS: atom_id res chain seq x y z
N MET A 1 13.89 10.86 -20.35
CA MET A 1 13.36 11.11 -18.97
C MET A 1 14.03 10.08 -18.08
N ASP A 2 14.77 10.54 -17.09
CA ASP A 2 15.54 9.65 -16.22
C ASP A 2 14.67 9.24 -15.04
N TYR A 3 14.12 8.03 -15.13
CA TYR A 3 13.39 7.44 -14.02
C TYR A 3 14.33 6.64 -13.13
N LYS A 4 14.08 6.67 -11.82
CA LYS A 4 14.74 5.83 -10.82
C LYS A 4 13.70 5.09 -9.99
N THR A 5 14.12 4.00 -9.39
CA THR A 5 13.28 3.24 -8.46
C THR A 5 13.78 3.46 -7.04
N LEU A 6 12.89 3.96 -6.19
CA LEU A 6 13.06 4.00 -4.74
C LEU A 6 12.57 2.67 -4.16
N GLN A 7 13.47 1.90 -3.58
CA GLN A 7 13.14 0.71 -2.79
C GLN A 7 13.11 1.11 -1.32
N LEU A 8 11.96 0.87 -0.69
CA LEU A 8 11.74 1.15 0.73
C LEU A 8 11.50 -0.16 1.47
N ASN A 9 12.00 -0.26 2.69
CA ASN A 9 11.57 -1.24 3.67
C ASN A 9 11.03 -0.51 4.90
N LEU A 10 9.71 -0.51 5.04
CA LEU A 10 8.98 0.14 6.12
C LEU A 10 9.09 -0.73 7.36
N SER A 11 9.92 -0.34 8.32
CA SER A 11 10.24 -1.17 9.48
C SER A 11 9.18 -1.05 10.56
N SER A 12 9.07 0.12 11.19
CA SER A 12 8.20 0.32 12.35
C SER A 12 7.93 1.80 12.63
N ALA A 13 6.95 2.05 13.49
CA ALA A 13 6.82 3.35 14.14
C ALA A 13 6.78 3.17 15.66
N LYS A 14 7.07 4.25 16.40
CA LYS A 14 7.11 4.25 17.86
C LYS A 14 6.40 5.48 18.41
N ASP A 15 5.77 5.31 19.55
CA ASP A 15 5.11 6.37 20.33
C ASP A 15 4.11 7.20 19.52
N LEU A 16 3.33 6.53 18.65
CA LEU A 16 2.29 7.17 17.85
C LEU A 16 1.16 7.72 18.71
N ASN A 17 0.47 8.73 18.18
CA ASN A 17 -0.74 9.25 18.79
C ASN A 17 -1.84 8.18 18.80
N ASN A 18 -2.33 7.80 20.00
CA ASN A 18 -3.44 6.87 20.09
C ASN A 18 -4.75 7.58 19.72
N VAL A 19 -5.41 7.09 18.68
CA VAL A 19 -6.69 7.65 18.16
C VAL A 19 -7.90 6.81 18.62
N ASN A 20 -7.67 5.71 19.35
CA ASN A 20 -8.71 4.86 19.92
C ASN A 20 -8.77 5.04 21.43
N LEU A 21 -9.97 5.22 21.98
CA LEU A 21 -10.17 5.38 23.44
C LEU A 21 -10.37 4.03 24.14
N PHE A 22 -11.08 3.10 23.51
CA PHE A 22 -11.55 1.88 24.18
C PHE A 22 -10.97 0.59 23.61
N SER A 23 -10.29 0.65 22.46
CA SER A 23 -9.70 -0.53 21.82
C SER A 23 -8.25 -0.31 21.45
N LYS A 24 -7.49 -1.39 21.36
CA LYS A 24 -6.12 -1.35 20.87
C LYS A 24 -6.10 -0.78 19.44
N MET A 25 -5.26 0.20 19.20
CA MET A 25 -5.10 0.81 17.90
C MET A 25 -4.43 -0.19 16.94
N GLN A 26 -4.97 -0.32 15.74
CA GLN A 26 -4.40 -1.10 14.66
C GLN A 26 -3.94 -0.13 13.57
N VAL A 27 -2.71 -0.26 13.09
CA VAL A 27 -2.14 0.77 12.21
C VAL A 27 -1.63 0.16 10.91
N TYR A 28 -1.87 0.86 9.82
CA TYR A 28 -1.23 0.63 8.55
C TYR A 28 -0.67 1.93 7.99
N ALA A 29 0.34 1.82 7.13
CA ALA A 29 0.92 2.95 6.43
C ALA A 29 0.47 2.97 4.97
N VAL A 30 0.19 4.17 4.47
CA VAL A 30 -0.03 4.45 3.05
C VAL A 30 1.13 5.26 2.55
N VAL A 31 1.85 4.75 1.56
CA VAL A 31 3.05 5.36 1.00
C VAL A 31 2.78 5.83 -0.42
N SER A 32 3.16 7.06 -0.73
CA SER A 32 3.04 7.66 -2.06
C SER A 32 4.16 8.66 -2.31
N ILE A 33 4.36 9.01 -3.58
CA ILE A 33 5.19 10.16 -3.97
C ILE A 33 4.26 11.22 -4.51
N SER A 34 4.31 12.43 -3.94
CA SER A 34 3.58 13.60 -4.43
C SER A 34 4.49 14.53 -5.23
N GLY A 35 3.87 15.36 -6.09
CA GLY A 35 4.56 16.36 -6.92
C GLY A 35 4.84 15.90 -8.36
N ASP A 36 4.57 14.65 -8.71
CA ASP A 36 4.60 14.17 -10.10
C ASP A 36 3.17 14.04 -10.64
N PRO A 37 2.74 14.89 -11.58
CA PRO A 37 1.38 14.84 -12.12
C PRO A 37 1.09 13.60 -12.96
N VAL A 38 2.13 12.94 -13.46
CA VAL A 38 2.00 11.78 -14.35
C VAL A 38 2.03 10.46 -13.59
N ASN A 39 2.69 10.44 -12.43
CA ASN A 39 2.98 9.21 -11.70
C ASN A 39 2.37 9.25 -10.29
N ASN A 40 1.15 8.76 -10.16
CA ASN A 40 0.42 8.70 -8.89
C ASN A 40 0.46 7.29 -8.28
N GLN A 41 1.65 6.86 -7.86
CA GLN A 41 1.83 5.56 -7.22
C GLN A 41 1.48 5.64 -5.74
N LYS A 42 0.65 4.71 -5.28
CA LYS A 42 0.23 4.60 -3.89
C LYS A 42 0.19 3.13 -3.46
N THR A 43 0.83 2.83 -2.35
CA THR A 43 0.92 1.48 -1.78
C THR A 43 0.51 1.49 -0.32
N LYS A 44 -0.15 0.43 0.13
CA LYS A 44 -0.62 0.25 1.51
C LYS A 44 0.08 -0.95 2.14
N THR A 45 0.57 -0.81 3.38
CA THR A 45 1.09 -1.94 4.15
C THR A 45 -0.04 -2.86 4.63
N PRO A 46 0.28 -4.10 5.01
CA PRO A 46 -0.61 -4.88 5.87
C PRO A 46 -0.96 -4.10 7.16
N LEU A 47 -2.06 -4.46 7.77
CA LEU A 47 -2.50 -3.91 9.04
C LEU A 47 -1.72 -4.56 10.18
N ASP A 48 -1.01 -3.75 10.97
CA ASP A 48 -0.46 -4.22 12.25
C ASP A 48 -1.58 -4.20 13.31
N ARG A 49 -1.88 -5.36 13.88
CA ARG A 49 -2.94 -5.56 14.88
C ARG A 49 -2.41 -5.60 16.29
N GLU A 50 -1.10 -5.81 16.47
CA GLU A 50 -0.47 -6.10 17.75
C GLU A 50 0.31 -4.92 18.33
N GLY A 51 0.86 -4.05 17.48
CA GLY A 51 1.77 -2.98 17.92
C GLY A 51 1.09 -1.82 18.66
N GLY A 52 -0.19 -1.57 18.43
CA GLY A 52 -0.86 -0.40 19.01
C GLY A 52 -0.19 0.92 18.59
N ALA A 53 0.37 1.66 19.55
CA ALA A 53 1.14 2.88 19.29
C ALA A 53 2.57 2.61 18.76
N ASN A 54 2.99 1.35 18.70
CA ASN A 54 4.33 0.93 18.25
C ASN A 54 4.24 -0.16 17.17
N PRO A 55 3.59 0.11 16.02
CA PRO A 55 3.41 -0.89 14.98
C PRO A 55 4.72 -1.25 14.29
N ALA A 56 4.79 -2.51 13.76
CA ALA A 56 5.89 -3.01 12.96
C ALA A 56 5.35 -3.74 11.72
N TRP A 57 5.90 -3.41 10.55
CA TRP A 57 5.40 -3.98 9.29
C TRP A 57 6.45 -4.82 8.56
N ASN A 58 7.72 -4.40 8.58
CA ASN A 58 8.81 -5.00 7.78
C ASN A 58 8.39 -5.23 6.33
N PHE A 59 7.75 -4.24 5.74
CA PHE A 59 7.09 -4.31 4.44
C PHE A 59 7.87 -3.57 3.37
N SER A 60 8.20 -4.28 2.27
CA SER A 60 8.96 -3.71 1.15
C SER A 60 8.05 -3.07 0.12
N VAL A 61 8.42 -1.87 -0.34
CA VAL A 61 7.73 -1.08 -1.36
C VAL A 61 8.72 -0.64 -2.42
N LYS A 62 8.29 -0.62 -3.69
CA LYS A 62 9.05 -0.06 -4.80
C LYS A 62 8.21 1.03 -5.46
N LEU A 63 8.78 2.23 -5.59
CA LEU A 63 8.16 3.38 -6.23
C LEU A 63 9.10 3.92 -7.30
N THR A 64 8.58 4.17 -8.48
CA THR A 64 9.33 4.77 -9.59
C THR A 64 9.07 6.27 -9.62
N PHE A 65 10.09 7.08 -9.85
CA PHE A 65 9.98 8.53 -9.86
C PHE A 65 10.93 9.16 -10.90
N ASN A 66 10.63 10.39 -11.30
CA ASN A 66 11.49 11.17 -12.18
C ASN A 66 12.63 11.81 -11.36
N GLU A 67 13.89 11.44 -11.67
CA GLU A 67 15.06 11.92 -10.93
C GLU A 67 15.24 13.44 -11.04
N SER A 68 15.01 14.01 -12.21
CA SER A 68 15.15 15.46 -12.42
C SER A 68 14.19 16.25 -11.54
N LEU A 69 12.94 15.80 -11.39
CA LEU A 69 11.97 16.43 -10.49
C LEU A 69 12.39 16.28 -9.01
N ALA A 70 12.93 15.13 -8.64
CA ALA A 70 13.40 14.89 -7.27
C ALA A 70 14.61 15.80 -6.93
N ARG A 71 15.58 15.96 -7.84
CA ARG A 71 16.72 16.86 -7.67
C ARG A 71 16.32 18.33 -7.57
N GLN A 72 15.21 18.71 -8.20
CA GLN A 72 14.60 20.05 -8.09
C GLN A 72 13.77 20.23 -6.80
N ASN A 73 13.77 19.26 -5.88
CA ASN A 73 12.95 19.24 -4.65
C ASN A 73 11.44 19.37 -4.91
N ARG A 74 10.97 18.91 -6.07
CA ARG A 74 9.54 18.94 -6.44
C ARG A 74 8.79 17.68 -6.00
N LEU A 75 9.50 16.61 -5.65
CA LEU A 75 8.91 15.34 -5.24
C LEU A 75 9.07 15.12 -3.73
N THR A 76 8.00 14.70 -3.09
CA THR A 76 7.96 14.38 -1.68
C THR A 76 7.45 12.96 -1.47
N LEU A 77 8.21 12.16 -0.70
CA LEU A 77 7.74 10.89 -0.17
C LEU A 77 6.77 11.18 0.98
N GLU A 78 5.54 10.71 0.82
CA GLU A 78 4.49 10.83 1.84
C GLU A 78 4.18 9.47 2.44
N ILE A 79 4.21 9.40 3.76
CA ILE A 79 3.84 8.21 4.53
C ILE A 79 2.73 8.63 5.48
N ASN A 80 1.50 8.20 5.20
CA ASN A 80 0.32 8.49 5.98
C ASN A 80 -0.06 7.29 6.83
N LEU A 81 -0.08 7.45 8.16
CA LEU A 81 -0.42 6.42 9.12
C LEU A 81 -1.92 6.48 9.41
N ARG A 82 -2.59 5.36 9.24
CA ARG A 82 -4.05 5.23 9.36
C ARG A 82 -4.43 4.13 10.33
N CYS A 83 -5.54 4.32 11.02
CA CYS A 83 -6.18 3.32 11.86
C CYS A 83 -7.60 3.09 11.36
N PRO A 84 -8.00 1.84 11.04
CA PRO A 84 -9.38 1.55 10.70
C PRO A 84 -10.35 2.05 11.78
N GLY A 85 -11.36 2.76 11.36
CA GLY A 85 -12.42 3.25 12.22
C GLY A 85 -13.72 2.47 12.03
N SER A 86 -14.73 2.81 12.82
CA SER A 86 -16.11 2.35 12.62
C SER A 86 -16.69 2.98 11.35
N LEU A 87 -17.66 2.30 10.72
CA LEU A 87 -18.32 2.77 9.50
C LEU A 87 -17.40 2.96 8.28
N ALA A 88 -16.33 2.17 8.19
CA ALA A 88 -15.34 2.22 7.09
C ALA A 88 -14.63 3.59 6.91
N ILE A 89 -14.66 4.45 7.92
CA ILE A 89 -13.93 5.72 7.92
C ILE A 89 -12.65 5.55 8.72
N ASP A 90 -11.50 5.60 8.03
CA ASP A 90 -10.20 5.48 8.68
C ASP A 90 -9.84 6.78 9.43
N LYS A 91 -9.27 6.62 10.63
CA LYS A 91 -8.76 7.72 11.44
C LYS A 91 -7.32 8.05 11.07
N ASP A 92 -7.00 9.33 10.97
CA ASP A 92 -5.63 9.79 10.81
C ASP A 92 -4.85 9.69 12.12
N VAL A 93 -3.76 8.93 12.09
CA VAL A 93 -2.83 8.79 13.22
C VAL A 93 -1.73 9.85 13.14
N GLY A 94 -1.21 10.06 11.93
CA GLY A 94 -0.18 11.04 11.63
C GLY A 94 0.48 10.80 10.28
N SER A 95 1.43 11.65 9.93
CA SER A 95 2.15 11.57 8.66
C SER A 95 3.63 11.91 8.78
N VAL A 96 4.40 11.41 7.82
CA VAL A 96 5.79 11.79 7.56
C VAL A 96 5.90 12.27 6.12
N GLN A 97 6.58 13.38 5.92
CA GLN A 97 6.86 13.94 4.60
C GLN A 97 8.36 14.16 4.46
N VAL A 98 8.96 13.57 3.42
CA VAL A 98 10.40 13.62 3.17
C VAL A 98 10.65 14.04 1.73
N PRO A 99 11.30 15.19 1.47
CA PRO A 99 11.70 15.56 0.12
C PRO A 99 12.64 14.49 -0.48
N LEU A 100 12.32 13.97 -1.67
CA LEU A 100 13.14 12.94 -2.32
C LEU A 100 14.56 13.44 -2.63
N GLY A 101 14.71 14.74 -2.86
CA GLY A 101 16.01 15.36 -3.06
C GLY A 101 16.93 15.23 -1.83
N GLU A 102 16.38 15.21 -0.62
CA GLU A 102 17.11 14.97 0.62
C GLU A 102 17.64 13.53 0.67
N LEU A 103 16.80 12.55 0.40
CA LEU A 103 17.18 11.14 0.37
C LEU A 103 18.25 10.85 -0.69
N LEU A 104 18.15 11.49 -1.88
CA LEU A 104 19.14 11.36 -2.94
C LEU A 104 20.53 11.89 -2.54
N LYS A 105 20.59 12.96 -1.75
CA LYS A 105 21.86 13.52 -1.27
C LYS A 105 22.53 12.65 -0.20
N GLN A 106 21.73 11.95 0.59
CA GLN A 106 22.22 11.08 1.68
C GLN A 106 22.62 9.68 1.18
N THR A 107 22.24 9.32 -0.05
CA THR A 107 22.56 8.02 -0.62
C THR A 107 24.02 8.03 -1.10
N GLY A 108 24.90 7.30 -0.42
CA GLY A 108 26.29 7.14 -0.81
C GLY A 108 26.45 6.43 -2.17
N ASP A 109 27.01 5.23 -2.19
CA ASP A 109 27.20 4.42 -3.42
C ASP A 109 25.90 3.84 -4.02
N GLY A 110 24.76 4.05 -3.37
CA GLY A 110 23.43 3.54 -3.80
C GLY A 110 23.25 2.02 -3.70
N LYS A 111 24.28 1.28 -3.27
CA LYS A 111 24.25 -0.19 -3.24
C LYS A 111 23.64 -0.75 -1.97
N THR A 112 23.81 -0.04 -0.85
CA THR A 112 23.35 -0.47 0.47
C THR A 112 22.10 0.27 0.91
N PHE A 113 21.26 -0.39 1.72
CA PHE A 113 20.11 0.27 2.34
C PHE A 113 20.57 1.26 3.41
N GLN A 114 20.07 2.50 3.32
CA GLN A 114 20.25 3.53 4.33
C GLN A 114 19.08 3.47 5.31
N HIS A 115 19.38 3.44 6.62
CA HIS A 115 18.37 3.42 7.68
C HIS A 115 18.14 4.84 8.19
N VAL A 116 16.88 5.24 8.24
CA VAL A 116 16.47 6.58 8.70
C VAL A 116 15.26 6.50 9.62
N SER A 117 15.14 7.51 10.47
CA SER A 117 13.98 7.70 11.32
C SER A 117 13.51 9.15 11.27
N TYR A 118 12.23 9.35 11.03
CA TYR A 118 11.61 10.68 10.92
C TYR A 118 10.55 10.89 11.98
N GLN A 119 10.40 12.14 12.40
CA GLN A 119 9.35 12.57 13.32
C GLN A 119 7.99 12.45 12.66
N VAL A 120 7.04 11.76 13.29
CA VAL A 120 5.64 11.73 12.86
C VAL A 120 4.93 13.00 13.34
N ARG A 121 4.16 13.62 12.46
CA ARG A 121 3.28 14.76 12.76
C ARG A 121 1.83 14.32 12.81
N LYS A 122 1.13 14.70 13.87
CA LYS A 122 -0.32 14.51 13.99
C LYS A 122 -1.07 15.36 12.95
N PRO A 123 -2.36 15.10 12.68
CA PRO A 123 -3.19 15.97 11.84
C PRO A 123 -3.19 17.43 12.29
N SER A 124 -2.98 17.69 13.59
CA SER A 124 -2.83 19.04 14.14
C SER A 124 -1.47 19.70 13.89
N GLY A 125 -0.56 19.06 13.14
CA GLY A 125 0.81 19.50 12.88
C GLY A 125 1.79 19.27 14.03
N LYS A 126 1.33 18.96 15.25
CA LYS A 126 2.21 18.73 16.41
C LYS A 126 2.98 17.40 16.26
N PRO A 127 4.29 17.36 16.60
CA PRO A 127 5.07 16.13 16.54
C PRO A 127 4.58 15.13 17.60
N LYS A 128 4.51 13.85 17.22
CA LYS A 128 4.24 12.73 18.14
C LYS A 128 4.66 11.41 17.53
N GLY A 129 5.66 10.80 18.12
CA GLY A 129 6.20 9.52 17.69
C GLY A 129 7.24 9.64 16.57
N SER A 130 7.81 8.53 16.15
CA SER A 130 8.78 8.42 15.07
C SER A 130 8.43 7.27 14.13
N PHE A 131 8.86 7.37 12.88
CA PHE A 131 8.71 6.35 11.85
C PHE A 131 10.06 5.98 11.29
N SER A 132 10.40 4.70 11.29
CA SER A 132 11.69 4.17 10.83
C SER A 132 11.53 3.33 9.58
N PHE A 133 12.37 3.59 8.60
CA PHE A 133 12.44 2.82 7.37
C PHE A 133 13.87 2.77 6.85
N SER A 134 14.13 1.84 5.95
CA SER A 134 15.36 1.84 5.17
C SER A 134 15.04 1.99 3.69
N TYR A 135 15.98 2.60 2.96
CA TYR A 135 15.78 2.87 1.55
C TYR A 135 17.07 2.70 0.74
N LYS A 136 16.92 2.45 -0.55
CA LYS A 136 17.98 2.57 -1.56
C LYS A 136 17.37 2.95 -2.91
N PHE A 137 18.20 3.54 -3.75
CA PHE A 137 17.85 3.84 -5.13
C PHE A 137 18.45 2.80 -6.07
N THR A 138 17.68 2.41 -7.10
CA THR A 138 18.16 1.53 -8.16
C THR A 138 17.77 2.12 -9.51
N GLU A 139 18.54 1.82 -10.53
CA GLU A 139 18.15 2.12 -11.89
C GLU A 139 16.82 1.42 -12.22
N PRO A 140 15.98 1.99 -13.10
CA PRO A 140 14.76 1.33 -13.50
C PRO A 140 15.11 -0.01 -14.13
N VAL A 141 14.42 -1.07 -13.69
CA VAL A 141 14.54 -2.37 -14.34
C VAL A 141 13.87 -2.25 -15.70
N ASN A 142 14.68 -1.99 -16.73
CA ASN A 142 14.20 -2.10 -18.10
C ASN A 142 13.85 -3.56 -18.35
N HIS A 143 12.58 -3.89 -18.37
CA HIS A 143 12.07 -5.19 -18.82
C HIS A 143 12.22 -5.38 -20.34
N ASN A 144 13.10 -4.61 -20.99
CA ASN A 144 13.63 -4.96 -22.28
C ASN A 144 14.70 -6.03 -22.09
N HIS A 145 14.29 -7.24 -21.68
CA HIS A 145 15.02 -8.42 -22.08
C HIS A 145 14.89 -8.47 -23.60
N LYS A 146 15.82 -7.76 -24.28
CA LYS A 146 16.28 -8.24 -25.56
C LYS A 146 16.77 -9.65 -25.30
N VAL A 147 15.94 -10.62 -25.58
CA VAL A 147 16.37 -12.01 -25.69
C VAL A 147 17.41 -11.96 -26.80
N GLU A 148 18.68 -11.85 -26.45
CA GLU A 148 19.73 -12.12 -27.40
C GLU A 148 19.49 -13.55 -27.85
N PRO A 149 19.34 -13.80 -29.17
CA PRO A 149 19.22 -15.17 -29.62
C PRO A 149 20.52 -15.87 -29.19
N VAL A 150 20.37 -16.84 -28.29
CA VAL A 150 21.46 -17.73 -27.95
C VAL A 150 21.83 -18.38 -29.28
N MET A 151 22.95 -17.97 -29.86
CA MET A 151 23.53 -18.70 -30.98
C MET A 151 23.86 -20.07 -30.43
N VAL A 152 22.97 -21.03 -30.72
CA VAL A 152 23.26 -22.44 -30.58
C VAL A 152 24.36 -22.68 -31.58
N THR A 153 25.60 -22.68 -31.11
CA THR A 153 26.77 -23.16 -31.89
C THR A 153 26.42 -24.54 -32.35
N GLY A 154 26.17 -24.67 -33.65
CA GLY A 154 25.82 -25.94 -34.27
C GLY A 154 26.89 -26.97 -33.95
N TYR A 155 26.46 -28.13 -33.49
CA TYR A 155 27.31 -29.30 -33.41
C TYR A 155 27.87 -29.57 -34.81
N PRO A 156 29.17 -29.89 -34.95
CA PRO A 156 29.74 -30.26 -36.21
C PRO A 156 29.01 -31.51 -36.73
N SER A 157 28.50 -31.47 -37.95
CA SER A 157 27.96 -32.64 -38.65
C SER A 157 29.01 -33.76 -38.68
N PRO A 158 28.67 -34.97 -38.27
CA PRO A 158 29.57 -36.11 -38.51
C PRO A 158 29.61 -36.38 -40.01
N ALA A 159 30.84 -36.56 -40.48
CA ALA A 159 31.15 -36.94 -41.88
C ALA A 159 30.43 -38.23 -42.26
N VAL A 160 29.87 -38.24 -43.48
CA VAL A 160 29.29 -39.40 -44.13
C VAL A 160 30.30 -40.54 -44.25
N GLY A 161 29.99 -41.65 -43.58
CA GLY A 161 30.69 -42.92 -43.71
C GLY A 161 29.72 -44.07 -43.50
N SER A 162 29.36 -44.72 -44.63
CA SER A 162 28.80 -46.06 -44.87
C SER A 162 28.07 -46.82 -43.77
N ALA A 163 26.80 -47.08 -44.05
CA ALA A 163 26.04 -48.34 -43.90
C ALA A 163 26.23 -49.23 -42.67
N SER A 164 25.16 -49.28 -41.81
CA SER A 164 24.54 -50.56 -41.42
C SER A 164 23.34 -50.32 -40.49
N ALA A 165 22.23 -51.00 -40.83
CA ALA A 165 21.04 -51.40 -40.07
C ALA A 165 20.29 -50.41 -39.17
N PRO A 166 18.97 -50.29 -39.30
CA PRO A 166 18.11 -49.44 -38.50
C PRO A 166 17.83 -50.06 -37.12
N TYR A 167 18.27 -49.37 -36.05
CA TYR A 167 17.75 -49.64 -34.72
C TYR A 167 16.41 -48.93 -34.57
N PRO A 168 15.37 -49.54 -33.98
CA PRO A 168 14.11 -48.87 -33.71
C PRO A 168 14.31 -47.78 -32.64
N ILE A 169 14.00 -46.57 -32.99
CA ILE A 169 13.97 -45.44 -32.05
C ILE A 169 12.77 -45.62 -31.14
N VAL A 170 12.99 -46.03 -29.90
CA VAL A 170 11.97 -46.05 -28.85
C VAL A 170 11.91 -44.64 -28.26
N TYR A 171 10.87 -43.93 -28.60
CA TYR A 171 10.56 -42.66 -27.93
C TYR A 171 10.05 -42.95 -26.53
N PRO A 172 10.54 -42.27 -25.46
CA PRO A 172 9.90 -42.37 -24.17
C PRO A 172 8.48 -41.79 -24.26
N PRO A 173 7.50 -42.38 -23.58
CA PRO A 173 6.13 -41.84 -23.57
C PRO A 173 6.12 -40.44 -22.98
N PRO A 174 5.23 -39.54 -23.46
CA PRO A 174 5.08 -38.21 -22.92
C PRO A 174 4.70 -38.28 -21.43
N PRO A 175 5.14 -37.32 -20.60
CA PRO A 175 4.79 -37.29 -19.18
C PRO A 175 3.28 -37.21 -19.05
N THR A 176 2.69 -38.13 -18.29
CA THR A 176 1.30 -38.16 -17.90
C THR A 176 0.98 -36.87 -17.14
N GLN A 177 0.04 -36.07 -17.67
CA GLN A 177 -0.52 -34.93 -16.97
C GLN A 177 -1.20 -35.41 -15.67
N PRO A 178 -1.04 -34.70 -14.55
CA PRO A 178 -1.79 -35.01 -13.35
C PRO A 178 -3.29 -34.82 -13.62
N GLN A 179 -4.06 -35.87 -13.51
CA GLN A 179 -5.51 -35.84 -13.52
C GLN A 179 -5.95 -35.16 -12.24
N TYR A 180 -6.56 -33.98 -12.38
CA TYR A 180 -7.30 -33.31 -11.30
C TYR A 180 -8.61 -34.10 -11.12
N PRO A 181 -9.02 -34.41 -9.88
CA PRO A 181 -10.33 -35.02 -9.65
C PRO A 181 -11.41 -33.98 -9.99
N THR A 182 -12.15 -34.26 -11.05
CA THR A 182 -13.44 -33.60 -11.35
C THR A 182 -14.50 -34.31 -10.51
N GLU A 183 -14.88 -33.72 -9.38
CA GLU A 183 -16.21 -33.80 -8.79
C GLU A 183 -16.17 -33.18 -7.39
N TYR A 184 -16.32 -31.86 -7.33
CA TYR A 184 -16.90 -31.23 -6.15
C TYR A 184 -18.36 -30.94 -6.47
N THR A 185 -19.22 -31.86 -6.09
CA THR A 185 -20.68 -31.65 -6.05
C THR A 185 -20.97 -30.67 -4.89
N TYR A 186 -21.37 -29.46 -5.22
CA TYR A 186 -21.92 -28.53 -4.22
C TYR A 186 -23.27 -29.09 -3.72
N PRO A 187 -23.49 -29.20 -2.40
CA PRO A 187 -24.83 -29.51 -1.90
C PRO A 187 -25.77 -28.37 -2.24
N SER A 188 -26.88 -28.69 -2.88
CA SER A 188 -27.99 -27.79 -3.14
C SER A 188 -28.52 -27.21 -1.82
N PRO A 189 -28.82 -25.90 -1.73
CA PRO A 189 -29.48 -25.37 -0.55
C PRO A 189 -30.91 -25.90 -0.49
N SER A 190 -31.26 -26.55 0.64
CA SER A 190 -32.59 -26.96 0.96
C SER A 190 -33.52 -25.74 1.08
N PRO A 191 -34.75 -25.78 0.53
CA PRO A 191 -35.71 -24.72 0.75
C PRO A 191 -36.28 -24.82 2.15
N LEU A 192 -35.86 -23.96 3.05
CA LEU A 192 -36.54 -23.75 4.33
C LEU A 192 -37.68 -22.76 4.08
N TYR A 193 -38.87 -23.30 3.84
CA TYR A 193 -40.14 -22.60 3.98
C TYR A 193 -40.35 -22.30 5.47
N GLY A 194 -40.11 -21.07 5.86
CA GLY A 194 -40.53 -20.49 7.14
C GLY A 194 -41.45 -19.33 6.83
N GLU A 195 -42.74 -19.58 6.91
CA GLU A 195 -43.83 -18.63 6.82
C GLU A 195 -43.74 -17.67 8.02
N TYR A 196 -43.22 -16.46 7.82
CA TYR A 196 -43.29 -15.39 8.83
C TYR A 196 -44.52 -14.54 8.56
N GLN A 197 -45.53 -14.72 9.42
CA GLN A 197 -46.71 -13.85 9.50
C GLN A 197 -46.22 -12.41 9.80
N GLN A 198 -46.54 -11.50 8.90
CA GLN A 198 -46.33 -10.07 9.11
C GLN A 198 -47.32 -9.54 10.13
N THR A 199 -46.88 -9.23 11.33
CA THR A 199 -47.64 -8.38 12.24
C THR A 199 -47.39 -6.93 11.87
N PRO A 200 -48.44 -6.09 11.72
CA PRO A 200 -48.23 -4.67 11.42
C PRO A 200 -47.64 -3.94 12.64
N VAL A 201 -46.42 -3.48 12.55
CA VAL A 201 -45.83 -2.56 13.55
C VAL A 201 -46.38 -1.17 13.32
N ASN A 202 -47.23 -0.76 14.27
CA ASN A 202 -47.75 0.59 14.39
C ASN A 202 -46.59 1.52 14.79
N TYR A 203 -46.10 2.37 13.86
CA TYR A 203 -45.14 3.41 14.18
C TYR A 203 -45.85 4.55 14.90
N PHE A 204 -45.71 4.61 16.23
CA PHE A 204 -46.02 5.80 17.01
C PHE A 204 -44.93 6.86 16.76
N TYR A 205 -45.28 7.93 16.10
CA TYR A 205 -44.45 9.13 16.05
C TYR A 205 -44.61 9.90 17.38
N PRO A 206 -43.55 10.21 18.12
CA PRO A 206 -43.63 11.13 19.24
C PRO A 206 -43.92 12.55 18.72
N PRO A 207 -44.67 13.38 19.46
CA PRO A 207 -45.02 14.72 19.05
C PRO A 207 -43.72 15.59 18.99
N GLN A 208 -43.59 16.36 17.93
CA GLN A 208 -42.54 17.36 17.75
C GLN A 208 -42.74 18.50 18.74
N ASN A 209 -41.94 18.54 19.82
CA ASN A 209 -41.83 19.73 20.64
C ASN A 209 -41.02 20.76 19.89
N GLY A 210 -41.70 21.86 19.53
CA GLY A 210 -41.11 23.02 18.89
C GLY A 210 -40.06 23.68 19.80
N TYR A 211 -38.80 23.68 19.34
CA TYR A 211 -37.78 24.53 19.94
C TYR A 211 -38.01 25.97 19.52
N VAL A 212 -38.43 26.78 20.50
CA VAL A 212 -38.49 28.27 20.37
C VAL A 212 -37.06 28.79 20.53
N TYR A 213 -36.49 29.37 19.48
CA TYR A 213 -35.21 30.08 19.57
C TYR A 213 -35.38 31.35 20.39
N PRO A 214 -34.51 31.63 21.38
CA PRO A 214 -34.48 32.92 22.04
C PRO A 214 -33.97 34.01 21.08
N PRO A 215 -34.49 35.24 21.17
CA PRO A 215 -34.08 36.34 20.30
C PRO A 215 -32.60 36.72 20.56
N PRO A 216 -31.89 37.24 19.53
CA PRO A 216 -30.49 37.63 19.68
C PRO A 216 -30.36 38.82 20.64
N GLN A 217 -29.47 38.66 21.63
CA GLN A 217 -29.09 39.72 22.56
C GLN A 217 -28.34 40.82 21.82
N GLY A 218 -28.83 42.06 21.92
CA GLY A 218 -28.24 43.24 21.31
C GLY A 218 -26.85 43.55 21.84
N VAL A 219 -25.92 43.85 20.90
CA VAL A 219 -24.56 44.35 21.19
C VAL A 219 -24.65 45.74 21.86
N PRO A 220 -23.95 46.02 22.98
CA PRO A 220 -23.91 47.35 23.54
C PRO A 220 -23.12 48.31 22.61
N VAL A 221 -23.78 49.42 22.25
CA VAL A 221 -23.15 50.54 21.53
C VAL A 221 -22.25 51.28 22.52
N VAL A 222 -20.95 51.26 22.27
CA VAL A 222 -20.01 52.11 23.02
C VAL A 222 -20.04 53.50 22.38
N ASN A 223 -20.68 54.45 23.08
CA ASN A 223 -20.57 55.88 22.78
C ASN A 223 -19.19 56.40 23.25
N SER A 224 -18.33 56.72 22.29
CA SER A 224 -17.12 57.51 22.56
C SER A 224 -17.47 59.00 22.42
N HIS A 225 -17.54 59.72 23.53
CA HIS A 225 -17.43 61.16 23.61
C HIS A 225 -16.05 61.54 24.14
N PHE A 226 -15.44 62.49 23.42
CA PHE A 226 -14.20 63.25 23.58
C PHE A 226 -12.91 62.60 23.09
#